data_92bee59976afab8a50e8ffbd565d43e2
#
_entry.id   92bee59976afab8a50e8ffbd565d43e2
#
_cell.length_a   1.000
_cell.length_b   1.000
_cell.length_c   1.000
_cell.angle_alpha   90.00
_cell.angle_beta   90.00
_cell.angle_gamma   90.00
#
_symmetry.space_group_name_H-M   'P 1'
#
loop_
_entity.id
_entity.type
_entity.pdbx_description
1 polymer ?
#
loop_
_entity_poly.entity_id
_entity_poly.type
_entity_poly.pdbx_seq_one_letter_code
_entity_poly.pdbx_strand_id
1 'polypeptide(L)'
;MNFEFQWSSTMRIIKRDGTSQELSFDKILYRVKNLCNDESLGKLDSIDYDVITQRVIASIYDGVTSSELDEEAARICASITTNVDYKQLSSRIIISNMHKNTPDSFSEACTLLHSSHVISDDHYRLVLKNKELFDSMIIHPRDYLFDYFGYKTLEKSYLLKINGKIIERPQYLYLRVAIAIHRENTDNILETYNLLSQHYYTHASPTLFNAGTKKQSLSSCFLLGTNDSMDSIYKTISDCARISRLGGGIGVHISNIR
;
A
#
# COMPACT_ATOMS: atom_id res chain seq x y z
N MET A 1 24.02 37.50 25.81
CA MET A 1 24.30 36.07 26.03
C MET A 1 24.08 35.35 24.72
N ASN A 2 25.18 35.07 24.02
CA ASN A 2 25.14 34.30 22.79
C ASN A 2 24.96 32.83 23.15
N PHE A 3 23.79 32.26 22.88
CA PHE A 3 23.61 30.82 22.88
C PHE A 3 24.21 30.28 21.58
N GLU A 4 25.48 29.94 21.62
CA GLU A 4 26.07 29.01 20.65
C GLU A 4 25.44 27.64 20.90
N PHE A 5 24.51 27.22 20.04
CA PHE A 5 24.09 25.81 19.97
C PHE A 5 25.30 25.02 19.47
N GLN A 6 26.06 24.45 20.41
CA GLN A 6 27.08 23.46 20.10
C GLN A 6 26.38 22.16 19.63
N TRP A 7 26.32 21.97 18.32
CA TRP A 7 26.03 20.66 17.72
C TRP A 7 27.23 19.75 17.95
N SER A 8 27.35 19.11 19.11
CA SER A 8 28.50 18.30 19.48
C SER A 8 28.32 16.81 19.25
N SER A 9 27.35 16.38 18.42
CA SER A 9 27.33 15.02 17.85
C SER A 9 26.75 15.09 16.46
N THR A 10 27.53 14.73 15.44
CA THR A 10 27.08 14.59 14.06
C THR A 10 26.02 13.49 13.99
N MET A 11 24.75 13.86 13.79
CA MET A 11 23.68 12.89 13.57
C MET A 11 23.98 12.01 12.37
N ARG A 12 23.70 10.73 12.47
CA ARG A 12 23.92 9.75 11.40
C ARG A 12 22.60 9.18 10.91
N ILE A 13 22.55 8.84 9.63
CA ILE A 13 21.41 8.19 8.97
C ILE A 13 21.84 6.78 8.55
N ILE A 14 20.94 5.81 8.72
CA ILE A 14 21.09 4.46 8.18
C ILE A 14 20.44 4.42 6.80
N LYS A 15 21.21 4.09 5.78
CA LYS A 15 20.71 3.90 4.41
C LYS A 15 19.96 2.59 4.26
N ARG A 16 19.18 2.46 3.15
CA ARG A 16 18.46 1.23 2.82
C ARG A 16 19.36 0.00 2.62
N ASP A 17 20.62 0.22 2.22
CA ASP A 17 21.65 -0.83 2.11
C ASP A 17 22.33 -1.16 3.45
N GLY A 18 21.90 -0.55 4.56
CA GLY A 18 22.46 -0.74 5.89
C GLY A 18 23.70 0.12 6.20
N THR A 19 24.23 0.88 5.24
CA THR A 19 25.38 1.77 5.47
C THR A 19 24.96 2.99 6.29
N SER A 20 25.88 3.45 7.15
CA SER A 20 25.68 4.66 7.96
C SER A 20 26.42 5.83 7.35
N GLN A 21 25.73 6.98 7.25
CA GLN A 21 26.35 8.21 6.77
C GLN A 21 25.91 9.39 7.64
N GLU A 22 26.71 10.47 7.62
CA GLU A 22 26.39 11.73 8.30
C GLU A 22 25.13 12.38 7.70
N LEU A 23 24.27 12.92 8.57
CA LEU A 23 23.10 13.70 8.17
C LEU A 23 23.53 14.95 7.42
N SER A 24 22.92 15.22 6.26
CA SER A 24 23.18 16.41 5.47
C SER A 24 21.88 17.15 5.21
N PHE A 25 21.80 18.41 5.62
CA PHE A 25 20.70 19.32 5.30
C PHE A 25 20.44 19.38 3.79
N ASP A 26 21.51 19.57 3.00
CA ASP A 26 21.41 19.71 1.55
C ASP A 26 20.81 18.50 0.86
N LYS A 27 21.08 17.27 1.36
CA LYS A 27 20.51 16.05 0.78
C LYS A 27 19.00 15.95 1.01
N ILE A 28 18.52 16.36 2.18
CA ILE A 28 17.09 16.41 2.48
C ILE A 28 16.43 17.48 1.62
N LEU A 29 16.99 18.68 1.59
CA LEU A 29 16.52 19.79 0.77
C LEU A 29 16.44 19.41 -0.71
N TYR A 30 17.51 18.80 -1.24
CA TYR A 30 17.55 18.35 -2.63
C TYR A 30 16.51 17.28 -2.94
N ARG A 31 16.29 16.35 -2.00
CA ARG A 31 15.24 15.32 -2.09
C ARG A 31 13.85 15.95 -2.23
N VAL A 32 13.53 16.94 -1.40
CA VAL A 32 12.26 17.67 -1.44
C VAL A 32 12.13 18.45 -2.75
N LYS A 33 13.16 19.21 -3.15
CA LYS A 33 13.17 19.97 -4.40
C LYS A 33 12.95 19.08 -5.63
N ASN A 34 13.60 17.94 -5.71
CA ASN A 34 13.43 17.03 -6.85
C ASN A 34 11.99 16.51 -6.97
N LEU A 35 11.34 16.17 -5.85
CA LEU A 35 9.95 15.72 -5.86
C LEU A 35 8.96 16.84 -6.20
N CYS A 36 9.29 18.10 -5.90
CA CYS A 36 8.48 19.25 -6.30
C CYS A 36 8.62 19.59 -7.78
N ASN A 37 9.80 19.35 -8.36
CA ASN A 37 10.12 19.69 -9.76
C ASN A 37 10.06 18.47 -10.69
N ASP A 38 9.39 17.39 -10.30
CA ASP A 38 9.20 16.22 -11.16
C ASP A 38 8.23 16.58 -12.30
N GLU A 39 8.75 16.66 -13.52
CA GLU A 39 8.00 17.06 -14.72
C GLU A 39 6.86 16.08 -15.03
N SER A 40 7.03 14.78 -14.72
CA SER A 40 6.01 13.75 -14.96
C SER A 40 4.79 13.89 -14.06
N LEU A 41 4.95 14.49 -12.87
CA LEU A 41 3.91 14.71 -11.87
C LEU A 41 3.40 16.16 -11.82
N GLY A 42 4.01 17.06 -12.62
CA GLY A 42 3.74 18.49 -12.60
C GLY A 42 4.52 19.21 -11.48
N LYS A 43 4.76 20.51 -11.65
CA LYS A 43 5.56 21.31 -10.73
C LYS A 43 4.73 21.78 -9.52
N LEU A 44 5.34 21.83 -8.34
CA LEU A 44 4.76 22.40 -7.11
C LEU A 44 5.50 23.71 -6.79
N ASP A 45 4.85 24.84 -7.00
CA ASP A 45 5.51 26.15 -6.95
C ASP A 45 5.41 26.84 -5.58
N SER A 46 4.49 26.42 -4.71
CA SER A 46 4.18 27.10 -3.45
C SER A 46 4.79 26.42 -2.21
N ILE A 47 5.89 25.67 -2.38
CA ILE A 47 6.56 24.94 -1.30
C ILE A 47 7.76 25.73 -0.77
N ASP A 48 7.79 25.96 0.54
CA ASP A 48 8.99 26.40 1.24
C ASP A 48 9.84 25.19 1.65
N TYR A 49 10.85 24.91 0.82
CA TYR A 49 11.73 23.73 0.99
C TYR A 49 12.56 23.81 2.26
N ASP A 50 12.99 25.02 2.65
CA ASP A 50 13.84 25.23 3.82
C ASP A 50 13.07 24.97 5.10
N VAL A 51 11.85 25.47 5.21
CA VAL A 51 10.95 25.21 6.34
C VAL A 51 10.66 23.72 6.51
N ILE A 52 10.38 23.00 5.41
CA ILE A 52 10.17 21.56 5.49
C ILE A 52 11.42 20.85 5.99
N THR A 53 12.58 21.17 5.39
CA THR A 53 13.86 20.55 5.76
C THR A 53 14.21 20.79 7.23
N GLN A 54 14.04 22.02 7.73
CA GLN A 54 14.26 22.36 9.14
C GLN A 54 13.34 21.59 10.08
N ARG A 55 12.04 21.48 9.76
CA ARG A 55 11.08 20.72 10.58
C ARG A 55 11.42 19.23 10.61
N VAL A 56 11.83 18.65 9.47
CA VAL A 56 12.26 17.24 9.41
C VAL A 56 13.46 17.01 10.30
N ILE A 57 14.50 17.85 10.20
CA ILE A 57 15.73 17.72 11.02
C ILE A 57 15.41 17.88 12.51
N ALA A 58 14.50 18.78 12.87
CA ALA A 58 14.10 19.01 14.27
C ALA A 58 13.31 17.84 14.87
N SER A 59 12.74 16.95 14.04
CA SER A 59 11.88 15.83 14.48
C SER A 59 12.56 14.47 14.47
N ILE A 60 13.77 14.34 13.91
CA ILE A 60 14.50 13.08 13.78
C ILE A 60 15.52 12.88 14.91
N TYR A 61 16.01 11.65 15.04
CA TYR A 61 17.00 11.21 16.04
C TYR A 61 18.23 10.60 15.36
N ASP A 62 19.31 10.45 16.12
CA ASP A 62 20.53 9.81 15.62
C ASP A 62 20.28 8.33 15.29
N GLY A 63 20.74 7.89 14.12
CA GLY A 63 20.50 6.53 13.62
C GLY A 63 19.17 6.33 12.91
N VAL A 64 18.39 7.41 12.63
CA VAL A 64 17.16 7.32 11.83
C VAL A 64 17.44 6.70 10.46
N THR A 65 16.55 5.84 9.97
CA THR A 65 16.66 5.27 8.62
C THR A 65 16.23 6.25 7.54
N SER A 66 16.77 6.11 6.34
CA SER A 66 16.33 6.92 5.18
C SER A 66 14.85 6.75 4.86
N SER A 67 14.25 5.60 5.20
CA SER A 67 12.83 5.35 5.04
C SER A 67 11.99 6.11 6.06
N GLU A 68 12.37 6.06 7.34
CA GLU A 68 11.71 6.81 8.41
C GLU A 68 11.82 8.33 8.18
N LEU A 69 12.95 8.79 7.62
CA LEU A 69 13.13 10.20 7.26
C LEU A 69 12.15 10.64 6.15
N ASP A 70 11.97 9.82 5.11
CA ASP A 70 10.96 10.06 4.07
C ASP A 70 9.53 10.02 4.67
N GLU A 71 9.24 9.10 5.61
CA GLU A 71 7.93 9.03 6.29
C GLU A 71 7.65 10.27 7.14
N GLU A 72 8.63 10.73 7.89
CA GLU A 72 8.49 11.91 8.72
C GLU A 72 8.31 13.18 7.86
N ALA A 73 9.05 13.30 6.77
CA ALA A 73 8.89 14.40 5.81
C ALA A 73 7.48 14.40 5.19
N ALA A 74 6.96 13.23 4.81
CA ALA A 74 5.61 13.10 4.29
C ALA A 74 4.56 13.49 5.34
N ARG A 75 4.72 13.05 6.59
CA ARG A 75 3.83 13.38 7.72
C ARG A 75 3.80 14.87 8.00
N ILE A 76 4.96 15.53 8.02
CA ILE A 76 5.07 16.98 8.20
C ILE A 76 4.34 17.72 7.08
N CYS A 77 4.57 17.35 5.82
CA CYS A 77 3.87 17.94 4.69
C CYS A 77 2.35 17.73 4.79
N ALA A 78 1.88 16.52 5.16
CA ALA A 78 0.46 16.21 5.31
C ALA A 78 -0.21 17.04 6.42
N SER A 79 0.54 17.49 7.44
CA SER A 79 0.02 18.33 8.53
C SER A 79 -0.19 19.79 8.12
N ILE A 80 0.38 20.24 7.01
CA ILE A 80 0.27 21.61 6.51
C ILE A 80 -0.96 21.69 5.59
N THR A 81 -2.05 22.23 6.12
CA THR A 81 -3.34 22.26 5.41
C THR A 81 -3.62 23.59 4.69
N THR A 82 -2.70 24.53 4.77
CA THR A 82 -2.87 25.89 4.22
C THR A 82 -2.75 25.96 2.70
N ASN A 83 -2.08 24.98 2.08
CA ASN A 83 -1.87 24.93 0.62
C ASN A 83 -1.90 23.48 0.11
N VAL A 84 -2.56 23.29 -1.03
CA VAL A 84 -2.73 21.98 -1.70
C VAL A 84 -1.38 21.36 -2.12
N ASP A 85 -0.38 22.18 -2.46
CA ASP A 85 0.93 21.69 -2.87
C ASP A 85 1.62 20.86 -1.80
N TYR A 86 1.45 21.18 -0.50
CA TYR A 86 1.98 20.38 0.60
C TYR A 86 1.32 19.00 0.67
N LYS A 87 0.01 18.92 0.40
CA LYS A 87 -0.70 17.64 0.32
C LYS A 87 -0.15 16.78 -0.83
N GLN A 88 0.09 17.38 -1.99
CA GLN A 88 0.67 16.69 -3.16
C GLN A 88 2.11 16.26 -2.89
N LEU A 89 2.93 17.13 -2.28
CA LEU A 89 4.29 16.78 -1.89
C LEU A 89 4.34 15.62 -0.90
N SER A 90 3.46 15.62 0.09
CA SER A 90 3.33 14.52 1.05
C SER A 90 3.07 13.17 0.36
N SER A 91 2.15 13.16 -0.61
CA SER A 91 1.85 12.00 -1.45
C SER A 91 3.10 11.56 -2.24
N ARG A 92 3.78 12.49 -2.92
CA ARG A 92 4.98 12.17 -3.70
C ARG A 92 6.10 11.57 -2.86
N ILE A 93 6.34 12.10 -1.66
CA ILE A 93 7.36 11.59 -0.76
C ILE A 93 7.04 10.16 -0.35
N ILE A 94 5.81 9.92 0.15
CA ILE A 94 5.44 8.61 0.69
C ILE A 94 5.37 7.52 -0.40
N ILE A 95 4.85 7.84 -1.58
CA ILE A 95 4.81 6.90 -2.71
C ILE A 95 6.22 6.59 -3.23
N SER A 96 7.07 7.62 -3.39
CA SER A 96 8.47 7.42 -3.79
C SER A 96 9.25 6.60 -2.74
N ASN A 97 8.95 6.76 -1.44
CA ASN A 97 9.50 5.93 -0.37
C ASN A 97 9.07 4.46 -0.51
N MET A 98 7.78 4.23 -0.75
CA MET A 98 7.20 2.91 -0.97
C MET A 98 7.85 2.21 -2.18
N HIS A 99 8.01 2.89 -3.32
CA HIS A 99 8.66 2.34 -4.50
C HIS A 99 10.09 1.86 -4.21
N LYS A 100 10.85 2.61 -3.39
CA LYS A 100 12.23 2.23 -3.01
C LYS A 100 12.31 1.08 -2.01
N ASN A 101 11.21 0.75 -1.33
CA ASN A 101 11.14 -0.29 -0.30
C ASN A 101 10.47 -1.58 -0.78
N THR A 102 9.93 -1.61 -1.99
CA THR A 102 9.17 -2.72 -2.58
C THR A 102 9.83 -3.22 -3.88
N PRO A 103 9.58 -4.47 -4.29
CA PRO A 103 10.09 -5.01 -5.56
C PRO A 103 9.69 -4.14 -6.77
N ASP A 104 10.55 -4.10 -7.78
CA ASP A 104 10.34 -3.25 -8.96
C ASP A 104 9.38 -3.85 -9.98
N SER A 105 9.12 -5.16 -9.94
CA SER A 105 8.17 -5.81 -10.82
C SER A 105 7.07 -6.55 -10.06
N PHE A 106 5.91 -6.66 -10.67
CA PHE A 106 4.78 -7.42 -10.13
C PHE A 106 5.12 -8.90 -9.95
N SER A 107 5.78 -9.50 -10.92
CA SER A 107 6.17 -10.90 -10.89
C SER A 107 7.17 -11.22 -9.78
N GLU A 108 8.10 -10.30 -9.48
CA GLU A 108 9.04 -10.44 -8.36
C GLU A 108 8.29 -10.38 -7.02
N ALA A 109 7.40 -9.41 -6.85
CA ALA A 109 6.55 -9.31 -5.67
C ALA A 109 5.72 -10.58 -5.46
N CYS A 110 5.11 -11.14 -6.52
CA CYS A 110 4.38 -12.40 -6.47
C CYS A 110 5.29 -13.59 -6.09
N THR A 111 6.53 -13.62 -6.56
CA THR A 111 7.49 -14.68 -6.23
C THR A 111 7.83 -14.66 -4.73
N LEU A 112 8.08 -13.50 -4.16
CA LEU A 112 8.35 -13.34 -2.73
C LEU A 112 7.12 -13.72 -1.88
N LEU A 113 5.94 -13.26 -2.26
CA LEU A 113 4.68 -13.57 -1.57
C LEU A 113 4.34 -15.06 -1.65
N HIS A 114 4.61 -15.73 -2.77
CA HIS A 114 4.42 -17.16 -2.92
C HIS A 114 5.39 -17.95 -2.03
N SER A 115 6.68 -17.61 -2.05
CA SER A 115 7.71 -18.26 -1.22
C SER A 115 7.40 -18.15 0.28
N SER A 116 6.69 -17.08 0.68
CA SER A 116 6.21 -16.86 2.05
C SER A 116 4.81 -17.41 2.30
N HIS A 117 4.27 -18.21 1.41
CA HIS A 117 2.96 -18.85 1.52
C HIS A 117 1.76 -17.88 1.65
N VAL A 118 1.87 -16.66 1.14
CA VAL A 118 0.80 -15.65 1.18
C VAL A 118 -0.17 -15.85 0.02
N ILE A 119 0.33 -15.91 -1.24
CA ILE A 119 -0.52 -16.16 -2.42
C ILE A 119 -0.62 -17.65 -2.74
N SER A 120 -1.69 -18.02 -3.48
CA SER A 120 -1.97 -19.40 -3.85
C SER A 120 -1.07 -19.91 -4.99
N ASP A 121 -0.86 -21.23 -5.05
CA ASP A 121 -0.06 -21.87 -6.10
C ASP A 121 -0.68 -21.64 -7.49
N ASP A 122 -2.00 -21.66 -7.60
CA ASP A 122 -2.72 -21.42 -8.86
C ASP A 122 -2.51 -19.99 -9.37
N HIS A 123 -2.64 -19.01 -8.48
CA HIS A 123 -2.40 -17.62 -8.83
C HIS A 123 -0.94 -17.39 -9.27
N TYR A 124 0.01 -17.94 -8.52
CA TYR A 124 1.43 -17.83 -8.84
C TYR A 124 1.77 -18.46 -10.19
N ARG A 125 1.22 -19.65 -10.50
CA ARG A 125 1.40 -20.30 -11.81
C ARG A 125 0.88 -19.45 -12.97
N LEU A 126 -0.29 -18.80 -12.81
CA LEU A 126 -0.83 -17.89 -13.82
C LEU A 126 0.10 -16.68 -14.03
N VAL A 127 0.64 -16.11 -12.95
CA VAL A 127 1.57 -14.99 -13.04
C VAL A 127 2.86 -15.39 -13.75
N LEU A 128 3.45 -16.53 -13.41
CA LEU A 128 4.68 -17.00 -14.07
C LEU A 128 4.49 -17.30 -15.56
N LYS A 129 3.36 -17.92 -15.92
CA LYS A 129 3.02 -18.23 -17.32
C LYS A 129 2.95 -16.97 -18.19
N ASN A 130 2.53 -15.83 -17.62
CA ASN A 130 2.32 -14.58 -18.34
C ASN A 130 3.18 -13.43 -17.77
N LYS A 131 4.36 -13.75 -17.23
CA LYS A 131 5.21 -12.82 -16.49
C LYS A 131 5.43 -11.49 -17.21
N GLU A 132 5.96 -11.55 -18.43
CA GLU A 132 6.31 -10.35 -19.21
C GLU A 132 5.08 -9.49 -19.53
N LEU A 133 3.96 -10.15 -19.85
CA LEU A 133 2.70 -9.46 -20.13
C LEU A 133 2.20 -8.72 -18.88
N PHE A 134 2.13 -9.39 -17.73
CA PHE A 134 1.60 -8.79 -16.50
C PHE A 134 2.52 -7.70 -15.95
N ASP A 135 3.84 -7.88 -16.04
CA ASP A 135 4.78 -6.82 -15.66
C ASP A 135 4.62 -5.58 -16.55
N SER A 136 4.35 -5.76 -17.87
CA SER A 136 4.11 -4.65 -18.81
C SER A 136 2.76 -3.93 -18.61
N MET A 137 1.77 -4.57 -17.98
CA MET A 137 0.48 -3.94 -17.68
C MET A 137 0.57 -2.89 -16.57
N ILE A 138 1.61 -2.97 -15.71
CA ILE A 138 1.74 -2.08 -14.55
C ILE A 138 2.09 -0.66 -14.97
N ILE A 139 1.28 0.30 -14.54
CA ILE A 139 1.49 1.73 -14.78
C ILE A 139 1.81 2.41 -13.45
N HIS A 140 3.09 2.35 -13.04
CA HIS A 140 3.59 2.87 -11.77
C HIS A 140 3.20 4.33 -11.44
N PRO A 141 3.14 5.28 -12.41
CA PRO A 141 2.68 6.62 -12.12
C PRO A 141 1.28 6.73 -11.51
N ARG A 142 0.41 5.71 -11.71
CA ARG A 142 -0.92 5.69 -11.08
C ARG A 142 -0.89 5.54 -9.56
N ASP A 143 0.21 5.10 -8.97
CA ASP A 143 0.37 5.11 -7.52
C ASP A 143 0.30 6.53 -6.93
N TYR A 144 0.72 7.54 -7.69
CA TYR A 144 0.65 8.95 -7.28
C TYR A 144 -0.76 9.56 -7.31
N LEU A 145 -1.77 8.81 -7.75
CA LEU A 145 -3.19 9.20 -7.61
C LEU A 145 -3.67 9.13 -6.15
N PHE A 146 -2.97 8.38 -5.28
CA PHE A 146 -3.27 8.34 -3.87
C PHE A 146 -2.72 9.56 -3.14
N ASP A 147 -3.54 10.14 -2.27
CA ASP A 147 -3.03 11.08 -1.27
C ASP A 147 -2.37 10.32 -0.10
N TYR A 148 -1.74 11.06 0.80
CA TYR A 148 -1.05 10.48 1.96
C TYR A 148 -1.95 9.57 2.80
N PHE A 149 -3.16 10.00 3.13
CA PHE A 149 -4.08 9.24 3.97
C PHE A 149 -4.63 8.01 3.26
N GLY A 150 -4.95 8.13 1.97
CA GLY A 150 -5.38 7.01 1.12
C GLY A 150 -4.30 5.94 1.04
N TYR A 151 -3.05 6.33 0.77
CA TYR A 151 -1.94 5.40 0.75
C TYR A 151 -1.70 4.76 2.14
N LYS A 152 -1.66 5.53 3.23
CA LYS A 152 -1.47 4.99 4.59
C LYS A 152 -2.58 4.02 5.00
N THR A 153 -3.79 4.20 4.48
CA THR A 153 -4.90 3.25 4.67
C THR A 153 -4.62 1.93 3.94
N LEU A 154 -4.19 2.00 2.67
CA LEU A 154 -3.79 0.80 1.92
C LEU A 154 -2.61 0.09 2.59
N GLU A 155 -1.57 0.84 2.94
CA GLU A 155 -0.38 0.35 3.64
C GLU A 155 -0.72 -0.39 4.93
N LYS A 156 -1.58 0.19 5.75
CA LYS A 156 -1.98 -0.39 7.04
C LYS A 156 -2.74 -1.70 6.88
N SER A 157 -3.71 -1.75 5.95
CA SER A 157 -4.78 -2.74 5.98
C SER A 157 -4.92 -3.60 4.72
N TYR A 158 -4.41 -3.18 3.55
CA TYR A 158 -4.74 -3.83 2.27
C TYR A 158 -3.55 -4.47 1.56
N LEU A 159 -2.38 -3.80 1.57
CA LEU A 159 -1.21 -4.28 0.86
C LEU A 159 -0.62 -5.52 1.54
N LEU A 160 -0.28 -6.54 0.75
CA LEU A 160 0.28 -7.78 1.24
C LEU A 160 1.69 -7.57 1.81
N LYS A 161 1.95 -8.24 2.93
CA LYS A 161 3.17 -8.11 3.73
C LYS A 161 3.81 -9.46 4.00
N ILE A 162 5.13 -9.45 4.20
CA ILE A 162 5.90 -10.56 4.71
C ILE A 162 6.59 -10.09 6.00
N ASN A 163 6.32 -10.74 7.12
CA ASN A 163 6.86 -10.38 8.44
C ASN A 163 6.69 -8.89 8.78
N GLY A 164 5.54 -8.31 8.44
CA GLY A 164 5.24 -6.90 8.68
C GLY A 164 5.78 -5.94 7.62
N LYS A 165 6.70 -6.35 6.74
CA LYS A 165 7.24 -5.55 5.65
C LYS A 165 6.32 -5.62 4.43
N ILE A 166 5.96 -4.46 3.88
CA ILE A 166 5.15 -4.37 2.65
C ILE A 166 5.95 -4.89 1.46
N ILE A 167 5.32 -5.74 0.65
CA ILE A 167 5.86 -6.28 -0.59
C ILE A 167 5.05 -5.81 -1.79
N GLU A 168 3.75 -5.59 -1.58
CA GLU A 168 2.82 -5.22 -2.64
C GLU A 168 2.70 -3.70 -2.77
N ARG A 169 2.70 -3.19 -4.03
CA ARG A 169 2.34 -1.80 -4.37
C ARG A 169 0.83 -1.70 -4.64
N PRO A 170 0.20 -0.53 -4.59
CA PRO A 170 -1.22 -0.39 -4.95
C PRO A 170 -1.54 -0.93 -6.35
N GLN A 171 -0.68 -0.67 -7.35
CA GLN A 171 -0.87 -1.20 -8.70
C GLN A 171 -0.79 -2.73 -8.74
N TYR A 172 0.07 -3.34 -7.91
CA TYR A 172 0.17 -4.80 -7.81
C TYR A 172 -1.07 -5.42 -7.18
N LEU A 173 -1.64 -4.77 -6.14
CA LEU A 173 -2.91 -5.17 -5.54
C LEU A 173 -4.02 -5.22 -6.59
N TYR A 174 -4.16 -4.17 -7.40
CA TYR A 174 -5.20 -4.11 -8.42
C TYR A 174 -5.02 -5.17 -9.51
N LEU A 175 -3.79 -5.39 -9.98
CA LEU A 175 -3.53 -6.44 -10.96
C LEU A 175 -3.75 -7.85 -10.36
N ARG A 176 -3.31 -8.10 -9.13
CA ARG A 176 -3.58 -9.36 -8.42
C ARG A 176 -5.08 -9.65 -8.33
N VAL A 177 -5.89 -8.65 -7.97
CA VAL A 177 -7.35 -8.79 -7.89
C VAL A 177 -7.94 -9.10 -9.27
N ALA A 178 -7.55 -8.38 -10.32
CA ALA A 178 -8.01 -8.61 -11.68
C ALA A 178 -7.67 -10.03 -12.17
N ILE A 179 -6.45 -10.50 -11.94
CA ILE A 179 -6.02 -11.88 -12.29
C ILE A 179 -6.83 -12.92 -11.51
N ALA A 180 -7.07 -12.69 -10.21
CA ALA A 180 -7.82 -13.64 -9.40
C ALA A 180 -9.29 -13.79 -9.84
N ILE A 181 -9.89 -12.74 -10.39
CA ILE A 181 -11.27 -12.73 -10.89
C ILE A 181 -11.35 -13.36 -12.27
N HIS A 182 -10.48 -12.93 -13.21
CA HIS A 182 -10.61 -13.26 -14.63
C HIS A 182 -9.71 -14.41 -15.10
N ARG A 183 -8.76 -14.82 -14.26
CA ARG A 183 -7.85 -15.97 -14.48
C ARG A 183 -7.06 -15.87 -15.79
N GLU A 184 -7.48 -16.56 -16.86
CA GLU A 184 -6.77 -16.62 -18.14
C GLU A 184 -7.26 -15.60 -19.18
N ASN A 185 -8.34 -14.86 -18.87
CA ASN A 185 -8.87 -13.85 -19.78
C ASN A 185 -8.10 -12.53 -19.65
N THR A 186 -7.05 -12.39 -20.45
CA THR A 186 -6.11 -11.25 -20.40
C THR A 186 -6.76 -9.91 -20.72
N ASP A 187 -7.76 -9.88 -21.62
CA ASP A 187 -8.45 -8.64 -21.99
C ASP A 187 -9.28 -8.11 -20.83
N ASN A 188 -10.03 -8.99 -20.15
CA ASN A 188 -10.80 -8.62 -18.97
C ASN A 188 -9.89 -8.28 -17.79
N ILE A 189 -8.71 -8.93 -17.65
CA ILE A 189 -7.72 -8.56 -16.64
C ILE A 189 -7.25 -7.13 -16.87
N LEU A 190 -6.87 -6.77 -18.10
CA LEU A 190 -6.39 -5.43 -18.44
C LEU A 190 -7.47 -4.38 -18.24
N GLU A 191 -8.71 -4.65 -18.65
CA GLU A 191 -9.85 -3.74 -18.47
C GLU A 191 -10.11 -3.50 -16.97
N THR A 192 -10.24 -4.56 -16.18
CA THR A 192 -10.48 -4.48 -14.74
C THR A 192 -9.34 -3.76 -14.01
N TYR A 193 -8.08 -4.08 -14.36
CA TYR A 193 -6.92 -3.37 -13.82
C TYR A 193 -6.98 -1.87 -14.14
N ASN A 194 -7.29 -1.51 -15.39
CA ASN A 194 -7.39 -0.10 -15.80
C ASN A 194 -8.48 0.65 -15.02
N LEU A 195 -9.64 0.05 -14.85
CA LEU A 195 -10.75 0.67 -14.12
C LEU A 195 -10.44 0.83 -12.63
N LEU A 196 -9.86 -0.20 -11.98
CA LEU A 196 -9.47 -0.15 -10.57
C LEU A 196 -8.34 0.86 -10.33
N SER A 197 -7.28 0.79 -11.13
CA SER A 197 -6.07 1.58 -10.94
C SER A 197 -6.24 3.07 -11.24
N GLN A 198 -7.28 3.43 -11.98
CA GLN A 198 -7.69 4.82 -12.24
C GLN A 198 -8.83 5.28 -11.32
N HIS A 199 -9.20 4.48 -10.32
CA HIS A 199 -10.22 4.78 -9.31
C HIS A 199 -11.65 4.98 -9.87
N TYR A 200 -12.00 4.36 -11.02
CA TYR A 200 -13.38 4.39 -11.51
C TYR A 200 -14.33 3.59 -10.61
N TYR A 201 -13.84 2.50 -10.00
CA TYR A 201 -14.54 1.73 -8.98
C TYR A 201 -13.54 1.02 -8.06
N THR A 202 -14.04 0.41 -7.00
CA THR A 202 -13.25 -0.47 -6.13
C THR A 202 -14.08 -1.67 -5.70
N HIS A 203 -13.41 -2.78 -5.41
CA HIS A 203 -14.04 -3.92 -4.77
C HIS A 203 -14.18 -3.73 -3.26
N ALA A 204 -15.11 -4.48 -2.66
CA ALA A 204 -15.22 -4.56 -1.21
C ALA A 204 -13.94 -5.15 -0.57
N SER A 205 -13.67 -4.75 0.66
CA SER A 205 -12.44 -5.10 1.40
C SER A 205 -12.12 -6.60 1.41
N PRO A 206 -13.06 -7.54 1.60
CA PRO A 206 -12.75 -8.97 1.55
C PRO A 206 -12.15 -9.43 0.22
N THR A 207 -12.61 -8.90 -0.91
CA THR A 207 -12.03 -9.18 -2.23
C THR A 207 -10.63 -8.63 -2.34
N LEU A 208 -10.40 -7.36 -1.92
CA LEU A 208 -9.08 -6.75 -1.96
C LEU A 208 -8.06 -7.48 -1.08
N PHE A 209 -8.48 -7.96 0.11
CA PHE A 209 -7.60 -8.70 1.03
C PHE A 209 -7.25 -10.10 0.53
N ASN A 210 -8.24 -10.82 -0.03
CA ASN A 210 -8.15 -12.27 -0.18
C ASN A 210 -7.96 -12.74 -1.62
N ALA A 211 -8.24 -11.91 -2.64
CA ALA A 211 -8.10 -12.31 -4.04
C ALA A 211 -6.67 -12.78 -4.35
N GLY A 212 -6.53 -13.96 -4.95
CA GLY A 212 -5.25 -14.56 -5.28
C GLY A 212 -4.44 -15.14 -4.10
N THR A 213 -4.91 -14.98 -2.86
CA THR A 213 -4.25 -15.54 -1.67
C THR A 213 -4.64 -17.01 -1.44
N LYS A 214 -3.94 -17.71 -0.53
CA LYS A 214 -4.31 -19.07 -0.11
C LYS A 214 -5.69 -19.16 0.57
N LYS A 215 -6.21 -18.04 1.05
CA LYS A 215 -7.53 -17.93 1.69
C LYS A 215 -8.48 -17.11 0.82
N GLN A 216 -8.48 -17.36 -0.47
CA GLN A 216 -9.24 -16.57 -1.43
C GLN A 216 -10.73 -16.51 -1.07
N SER A 217 -11.27 -15.29 -1.05
CA SER A 217 -12.70 -14.98 -1.01
C SER A 217 -12.97 -13.80 -1.94
N LEU A 218 -13.88 -13.96 -2.90
CA LEU A 218 -14.25 -12.91 -3.86
C LEU A 218 -15.64 -12.35 -3.59
N SER A 219 -16.22 -12.71 -2.43
CA SER A 219 -17.52 -12.22 -1.95
C SER A 219 -17.38 -11.52 -0.61
N SER A 220 -18.14 -10.44 -0.42
CA SER A 220 -18.12 -9.65 0.80
C SER A 220 -19.32 -9.89 1.71
N CYS A 221 -20.46 -10.35 1.15
CA CYS A 221 -21.73 -10.50 1.85
C CYS A 221 -22.34 -11.86 1.56
N PHE A 222 -22.85 -12.50 2.62
CA PHE A 222 -23.43 -13.84 2.57
C PHE A 222 -24.77 -13.83 3.30
N LEU A 223 -25.77 -14.48 2.70
CA LEU A 223 -27.08 -14.68 3.31
C LEU A 223 -27.23 -16.15 3.69
N LEU A 224 -27.53 -16.40 4.96
CA LEU A 224 -27.74 -17.74 5.51
C LEU A 224 -29.17 -17.88 6.02
N GLY A 225 -29.82 -19.02 5.72
CA GLY A 225 -31.08 -19.40 6.33
C GLY A 225 -30.85 -20.48 7.37
N THR A 226 -31.62 -20.49 8.45
CA THR A 226 -31.63 -21.58 9.43
C THR A 226 -33.04 -22.11 9.60
N ASN A 227 -33.15 -23.44 9.79
CA ASN A 227 -34.41 -24.13 10.07
C ASN A 227 -34.50 -24.46 11.56
N ASP A 228 -35.73 -24.76 12.02
CA ASP A 228 -36.03 -25.07 13.41
C ASP A 228 -35.59 -26.50 13.77
N SER A 229 -34.27 -26.72 13.75
CA SER A 229 -33.63 -27.95 14.24
C SER A 229 -32.26 -27.60 14.83
N MET A 230 -31.83 -28.40 15.84
CA MET A 230 -30.52 -28.20 16.46
C MET A 230 -29.39 -28.28 15.45
N ASP A 231 -29.43 -29.26 14.53
CA ASP A 231 -28.38 -29.40 13.51
C ASP A 231 -28.30 -28.18 12.58
N SER A 232 -29.44 -27.63 12.15
CA SER A 232 -29.48 -26.45 11.30
C SER A 232 -28.96 -25.20 12.03
N ILE A 233 -29.33 -25.03 13.29
CA ILE A 233 -28.91 -23.87 14.10
C ILE A 233 -27.39 -23.90 14.29
N TYR A 234 -26.82 -25.01 14.74
CA TYR A 234 -25.38 -25.12 14.95
C TYR A 234 -24.58 -25.10 13.66
N LYS A 235 -25.12 -25.66 12.57
CA LYS A 235 -24.52 -25.52 11.24
C LYS A 235 -24.41 -24.04 10.85
N THR A 236 -25.48 -23.27 10.99
CA THR A 236 -25.52 -21.83 10.67
C THR A 236 -24.49 -21.07 11.51
N ILE A 237 -24.36 -21.34 12.81
CA ILE A 237 -23.35 -20.72 13.67
C ILE A 237 -21.93 -21.06 13.18
N SER A 238 -21.67 -22.31 12.82
CA SER A 238 -20.37 -22.74 12.29
C SER A 238 -20.04 -22.04 10.96
N ASP A 239 -21.02 -21.92 10.06
CA ASP A 239 -20.85 -21.25 8.77
C ASP A 239 -20.61 -19.74 8.97
N CYS A 240 -21.32 -19.09 9.91
CA CYS A 240 -21.04 -17.71 10.31
C CYS A 240 -19.59 -17.52 10.77
N ALA A 241 -19.08 -18.39 11.62
CA ALA A 241 -17.70 -18.31 12.11
C ALA A 241 -16.67 -18.46 10.98
N ARG A 242 -16.92 -19.36 10.01
CA ARG A 242 -16.04 -19.58 8.84
C ARG A 242 -16.01 -18.36 7.91
N ILE A 243 -17.17 -17.78 7.61
CA ILE A 243 -17.30 -16.61 6.74
C ILE A 243 -16.67 -15.38 7.41
N SER A 244 -17.00 -15.14 8.68
CA SER A 244 -16.48 -14.01 9.46
C SER A 244 -14.95 -13.99 9.54
N ARG A 245 -14.34 -15.19 9.65
CA ARG A 245 -12.87 -15.33 9.68
C ARG A 245 -12.17 -14.78 8.42
N LEU A 246 -12.87 -14.73 7.28
CA LEU A 246 -12.36 -14.20 6.00
C LEU A 246 -12.79 -12.75 5.75
N GLY A 247 -13.42 -12.10 6.74
CA GLY A 247 -13.88 -10.71 6.65
C GLY A 247 -15.22 -10.55 5.94
N GLY A 248 -15.97 -11.64 5.68
CA GLY A 248 -17.28 -11.59 5.06
C GLY A 248 -18.37 -11.05 6.02
N GLY A 249 -19.24 -10.18 5.53
CA GLY A 249 -20.47 -9.77 6.21
C GLY A 249 -21.54 -10.85 6.12
N ILE A 250 -22.37 -11.01 7.16
CA ILE A 250 -23.35 -12.10 7.22
C ILE A 250 -24.71 -11.57 7.62
N GLY A 251 -25.73 -11.92 6.83
CA GLY A 251 -27.13 -11.80 7.19
C GLY A 251 -27.73 -13.19 7.49
N VAL A 252 -28.38 -13.36 8.64
CA VAL A 252 -29.01 -14.62 9.02
C VAL A 252 -30.53 -14.46 9.04
N HIS A 253 -31.23 -15.29 8.27
CA HIS A 253 -32.68 -15.40 8.30
C HIS A 253 -33.11 -16.43 9.35
N ILE A 254 -33.89 -15.98 10.33
CA ILE A 254 -34.34 -16.79 11.48
C ILE A 254 -35.87 -16.98 11.55
N SER A 255 -36.61 -16.56 10.53
CA SER A 255 -38.09 -16.61 10.57
C SER A 255 -38.67 -18.03 10.56
N ASN A 256 -37.85 -19.06 10.30
CA ASN A 256 -38.28 -20.45 10.35
C ASN A 256 -38.13 -21.09 11.74
N ILE A 257 -37.64 -20.34 12.73
CA ILE A 257 -37.52 -20.81 14.12
C ILE A 257 -38.80 -20.42 14.85
N ARG A 258 -39.39 -21.37 15.57
CA ARG A 258 -40.58 -21.18 16.42
C ARG A 258 -40.29 -20.34 17.66
#